data_ee7c174b1778af3f3cb6555ab68d63b5
#
_entry.id   ee7c174b1778af3f3cb6555ab68d63b5
#
_cell.length_a   1.000
_cell.length_b   1.000
_cell.length_c   1.000
_cell.angle_alpha   90.00
_cell.angle_beta   90.00
_cell.angle_gamma   90.00
#
_symmetry.space_group_name_H-M   'P 1'
#
loop_
_entity.id
_entity.type
_entity.pdbx_description
1 polymer ?
#
loop_
_entity_poly.entity_id
_entity_poly.type
_entity_poly.pdbx_seq_one_letter_code
_entity_poly.pdbx_strand_id
1 'polypeptide(L)'
;MTMDSDNGYMAAGELLKALAAPLRIGIVTELASGPRCVHELVDALGAPQPLVSQHLRVLRGAQVVRGARRGREIAYSLTDEHIAHIVADAVSHAREGR
;
A
#
# COMPACT_ATOMS: atom_id res chain seq x y z
N MET A 1 11.69 -14.35 26.28
CA MET A 1 11.38 -13.04 25.67
C MET A 1 9.96 -13.04 25.16
N THR A 2 9.21 -12.02 25.47
CA THR A 2 7.85 -11.93 25.02
C THR A 2 7.76 -11.05 23.77
N MET A 3 6.86 -11.42 22.87
CA MET A 3 6.57 -10.66 21.65
C MET A 3 5.40 -9.71 21.93
N ASP A 4 5.66 -8.67 22.69
CA ASP A 4 4.59 -7.77 23.04
C ASP A 4 4.60 -6.50 22.20
N SER A 5 3.61 -5.65 22.40
CA SER A 5 3.41 -4.47 21.58
C SER A 5 4.42 -3.36 21.86
N ASP A 6 5.19 -3.47 22.94
CA ASP A 6 6.08 -2.38 23.35
C ASP A 6 7.24 -2.20 22.38
N ASN A 7 7.68 -3.25 21.71
CA ASN A 7 8.77 -3.13 20.75
C ASN A 7 8.28 -2.97 19.31
N GLY A 8 6.98 -2.88 19.08
CA GLY A 8 6.44 -2.66 17.76
C GLY A 8 6.42 -3.87 16.84
N TYR A 9 6.82 -5.03 17.33
CA TYR A 9 6.93 -6.21 16.47
C TYR A 9 5.58 -6.67 15.93
N MET A 10 4.56 -6.67 16.77
CA MET A 10 3.24 -7.11 16.32
C MET A 10 2.67 -6.15 15.28
N ALA A 11 2.76 -4.86 15.54
CA ALA A 11 2.24 -3.86 14.61
C ALA A 11 3.01 -3.90 13.28
N ALA A 12 4.33 -4.05 13.35
CA ALA A 12 5.14 -4.15 12.14
C ALA A 12 4.78 -5.41 11.35
N GLY A 13 4.53 -6.52 12.04
CA GLY A 13 4.12 -7.74 11.38
C GLY A 13 2.79 -7.58 10.65
N GLU A 14 1.82 -6.91 11.28
CA GLU A 14 0.54 -6.64 10.63
C GLU A 14 0.70 -5.73 9.42
N LEU A 15 1.56 -4.72 9.52
CA LEU A 15 1.85 -3.84 8.39
C LEU A 15 2.44 -4.63 7.23
N LEU A 16 3.47 -5.42 7.49
CA LEU A 16 4.14 -6.17 6.43
C LEU A 16 3.21 -7.20 5.80
N LYS A 17 2.35 -7.79 6.61
CA LYS A 17 1.35 -8.73 6.11
C LYS A 17 0.39 -8.02 5.14
N ALA A 18 -0.04 -6.80 5.49
CA ALA A 18 -0.93 -6.03 4.63
C ALA A 18 -0.26 -5.63 3.32
N LEU A 19 1.06 -5.52 3.29
CA LEU A 19 1.79 -5.16 2.09
C LEU A 19 2.16 -6.37 1.22
N ALA A 20 2.02 -7.58 1.73
CA ALA A 20 2.59 -8.78 1.12
C ALA A 20 1.70 -9.36 0.01
N ALA A 21 1.47 -8.58 -1.04
CA ALA A 21 0.81 -9.04 -2.25
C ALA A 21 1.29 -8.18 -3.40
N PRO A 22 1.59 -8.76 -4.58
CA PRO A 22 2.16 -7.98 -5.68
C PRO A 22 1.33 -6.76 -6.06
N LEU A 23 0.01 -6.90 -6.12
CA LEU A 23 -0.83 -5.76 -6.51
C LEU A 23 -0.84 -4.67 -5.43
N ARG A 24 -0.78 -5.05 -4.15
CA ARG A 24 -0.70 -4.06 -3.07
C ARG A 24 0.63 -3.32 -3.10
N ILE A 25 1.71 -4.02 -3.41
CA ILE A 25 3.02 -3.40 -3.60
C ILE A 25 2.96 -2.41 -4.76
N GLY A 26 2.29 -2.80 -5.86
CA GLY A 26 2.12 -1.92 -7.00
C GLY A 26 1.31 -0.67 -6.67
N ILE A 27 0.23 -0.84 -5.89
CA ILE A 27 -0.60 0.30 -5.47
C ILE A 27 0.24 1.28 -4.65
N VAL A 28 0.99 0.79 -3.66
CA VAL A 28 1.82 1.66 -2.82
C VAL A 28 2.84 2.39 -3.69
N THR A 29 3.44 1.69 -4.64
CA THR A 29 4.43 2.29 -5.54
C THR A 29 3.81 3.44 -6.32
N GLU A 30 2.59 3.25 -6.84
CA GLU A 30 1.90 4.32 -7.57
C GLU A 30 1.55 5.49 -6.68
N LEU A 31 1.14 5.21 -5.44
CA LEU A 31 0.77 6.27 -4.51
C LEU A 31 1.96 7.01 -3.93
N ALA A 32 3.17 6.47 -4.08
CA ALA A 32 4.37 7.11 -3.57
C ALA A 32 4.62 8.46 -4.22
N SER A 33 4.14 8.68 -5.45
CA SER A 33 4.32 9.94 -6.16
C SER A 33 3.14 10.90 -5.98
N GLY A 34 2.11 10.51 -5.27
CA GLY A 34 0.98 11.38 -4.99
C GLY A 34 -0.36 10.64 -5.03
N PRO A 35 -1.44 11.33 -4.66
CA PRO A 35 -2.76 10.70 -4.62
C PRO A 35 -3.24 10.21 -5.98
N ARG A 36 -4.02 9.13 -5.98
CA ARG A 36 -4.61 8.55 -7.19
C ARG A 36 -6.04 8.09 -6.90
N CYS A 37 -6.92 8.28 -7.86
CA CYS A 37 -8.24 7.67 -7.84
C CYS A 37 -8.16 6.23 -8.36
N VAL A 38 -9.22 5.45 -8.13
CA VAL A 38 -9.22 4.04 -8.51
C VAL A 38 -8.94 3.86 -10.01
N HIS A 39 -9.59 4.66 -10.87
CA HIS A 39 -9.40 4.49 -12.30
C HIS A 39 -7.95 4.75 -12.73
N GLU A 40 -7.26 5.67 -12.04
CA GLU A 40 -5.86 5.94 -12.33
C GLU A 40 -4.98 4.74 -11.95
N LEU A 41 -5.31 4.08 -10.86
CA LEU A 41 -4.59 2.87 -10.45
C LEU A 41 -4.87 1.71 -11.40
N VAL A 42 -6.12 1.57 -11.85
CA VAL A 42 -6.49 0.56 -12.83
C VAL A 42 -5.66 0.73 -14.10
N ASP A 43 -5.57 1.96 -14.59
CA ASP A 43 -4.81 2.24 -15.80
C ASP A 43 -3.33 1.97 -15.61
N ALA A 44 -2.77 2.43 -14.48
CA ALA A 44 -1.33 2.29 -14.22
C ALA A 44 -0.91 0.83 -14.01
N LEU A 45 -1.76 0.04 -13.37
CA LEU A 45 -1.40 -1.32 -12.96
C LEU A 45 -1.94 -2.40 -13.90
N GLY A 46 -2.84 -2.02 -14.81
CA GLY A 46 -3.41 -2.98 -15.75
C GLY A 46 -4.24 -4.05 -15.07
N ALA A 47 -4.87 -3.73 -13.94
CA ALA A 47 -5.66 -4.68 -13.18
C ALA A 47 -7.13 -4.26 -13.17
N PRO A 48 -8.07 -5.24 -13.13
CA PRO A 48 -9.50 -4.91 -13.12
C PRO A 48 -9.88 -4.09 -11.90
N GLN A 49 -10.84 -3.19 -12.09
CA GLN A 49 -11.28 -2.31 -11.00
C GLN A 49 -11.73 -3.05 -9.74
N PRO A 50 -12.52 -4.13 -9.83
CA PRO A 50 -12.94 -4.82 -8.61
C PRO A 50 -11.76 -5.34 -7.79
N LEU A 51 -10.72 -5.78 -8.47
CA LEU A 51 -9.53 -6.30 -7.81
C LEU A 51 -8.75 -5.17 -7.13
N VAL A 52 -8.55 -4.06 -7.83
CA VAL A 52 -7.89 -2.88 -7.26
C VAL A 52 -8.66 -2.39 -6.05
N SER A 53 -9.98 -2.29 -6.15
CA SER A 53 -10.83 -1.84 -5.05
C SER A 53 -10.74 -2.78 -3.85
N GLN A 54 -10.67 -4.09 -4.09
CA GLN A 54 -10.55 -5.07 -3.03
C GLN A 54 -9.24 -4.89 -2.25
N HIS A 55 -8.14 -4.70 -2.98
CA HIS A 55 -6.84 -4.52 -2.35
C HIS A 55 -6.75 -3.17 -1.63
N LEU A 56 -7.37 -2.13 -2.18
CA LEU A 56 -7.44 -0.84 -1.50
C LEU A 56 -8.19 -0.95 -0.18
N ARG A 57 -9.25 -1.78 -0.12
CA ARG A 57 -9.98 -2.00 1.11
C ARG A 57 -9.08 -2.62 2.18
N VAL A 58 -8.27 -3.60 1.80
CA VAL A 58 -7.32 -4.22 2.74
C VAL A 58 -6.31 -3.19 3.23
N LEU A 59 -5.74 -2.42 2.33
CA LEU A 59 -4.74 -1.41 2.67
C LEU A 59 -5.34 -0.32 3.57
N ARG A 60 -6.58 0.06 3.30
CA ARG A 60 -7.27 1.05 4.12
C ARG A 60 -7.55 0.51 5.51
N GLY A 61 -7.99 -0.73 5.62
CA GLY A 61 -8.22 -1.37 6.91
C GLY A 61 -6.95 -1.49 7.74
N ALA A 62 -5.81 -1.63 7.11
CA ALA A 62 -4.51 -1.69 7.77
C ALA A 62 -3.89 -0.31 7.97
N GLN A 63 -4.60 0.75 7.61
CA GLN A 63 -4.15 2.14 7.74
C GLN A 63 -2.89 2.45 6.93
N VAL A 64 -2.70 1.75 5.84
CA VAL A 64 -1.62 2.00 4.89
C VAL A 64 -2.00 3.14 3.96
N VAL A 65 -3.26 3.20 3.57
CA VAL A 65 -3.78 4.28 2.72
C VAL A 65 -4.99 4.91 3.38
N ARG A 66 -5.29 6.13 2.95
CA ARG A 66 -6.51 6.83 3.33
C ARG A 66 -7.16 7.40 2.08
N GLY A 67 -8.49 7.55 2.13
CA GLY A 67 -9.24 8.12 1.03
C GLY A 67 -9.75 9.51 1.38
N ALA A 68 -9.78 10.37 0.37
CA ALA A 68 -10.35 11.71 0.51
C ALA A 68 -11.13 12.04 -0.75
N ARG A 69 -12.21 12.79 -0.57
CA ARG A 69 -13.04 13.15 -1.72
C ARG A 69 -12.28 14.06 -2.66
N ARG A 70 -12.40 13.75 -3.95
CA ARG A 70 -11.91 14.60 -5.02
C ARG A 70 -13.05 14.68 -6.04
N GLY A 71 -13.91 15.71 -5.90
CA GLY A 71 -15.11 15.79 -6.72
C GLY A 71 -16.05 14.63 -6.44
N ARG A 72 -16.35 13.84 -7.45
CA ARG A 72 -17.21 12.67 -7.33
C ARG A 72 -16.45 11.39 -7.01
N GLU A 73 -15.13 11.49 -6.94
CA GLU A 73 -14.28 10.32 -6.73
C GLU A 73 -13.62 10.36 -5.39
N ILE A 74 -12.99 9.24 -5.02
CA ILE A 74 -12.15 9.16 -3.85
C ILE A 74 -10.71 9.06 -4.36
N ALA A 75 -9.85 9.97 -3.88
CA ALA A 75 -8.43 9.88 -4.13
C ALA A 75 -7.77 9.21 -2.93
N TYR A 76 -6.94 8.23 -3.20
CA TYR A 76 -6.21 7.49 -2.16
C TYR A 76 -4.78 8.00 -2.07
N SER A 77 -4.26 8.06 -0.86
CA SER A 77 -2.88 8.46 -0.60
C SER A 77 -2.32 7.62 0.52
N LEU A 78 -0.98 7.55 0.58
CA LEU A 78 -0.31 6.85 1.68
C LEU A 78 -0.47 7.64 2.96
N THR A 79 -0.56 6.93 4.08
CA THR A 79 -0.71 7.59 5.38
C THR A 79 0.58 8.24 5.85
N ASP A 80 1.74 7.73 5.41
CA ASP A 80 3.02 8.41 5.67
C ASP A 80 4.08 7.93 4.68
N GLU A 81 5.22 8.60 4.72
CA GLU A 81 6.32 8.33 3.79
C GLU A 81 7.05 7.04 4.07
N HIS A 82 7.02 6.57 5.31
CA HIS A 82 7.73 5.34 5.67
C HIS A 82 7.25 4.16 4.83
N ILE A 83 5.96 4.13 4.54
CA ILE A 83 5.38 3.05 3.76
C ILE A 83 5.98 2.99 2.36
N ALA A 84 6.14 4.16 1.73
CA ALA A 84 6.75 4.24 0.41
C ALA A 84 8.18 3.70 0.45
N HIS A 85 8.94 4.07 1.49
CA HIS A 85 10.33 3.64 1.63
C HIS A 85 10.45 2.14 1.85
N ILE A 86 9.60 1.57 2.70
CA ILE A 86 9.59 0.13 2.97
C ILE A 86 9.38 -0.64 1.65
N VAL A 87 8.38 -0.23 0.89
CA VAL A 87 8.03 -0.92 -0.35
C VAL A 87 9.12 -0.72 -1.40
N ALA A 88 9.62 0.51 -1.55
CA ALA A 88 10.69 0.78 -2.51
C ALA A 88 11.92 -0.05 -2.21
N ASP A 89 12.30 -0.15 -0.93
CA ASP A 89 13.46 -0.92 -0.54
C ASP A 89 13.24 -2.41 -0.78
N ALA A 90 12.04 -2.91 -0.50
CA ALA A 90 11.73 -4.32 -0.75
C ALA A 90 11.82 -4.65 -2.24
N VAL A 91 11.28 -3.79 -3.09
CA VAL A 91 11.33 -3.99 -4.54
C VAL A 91 12.77 -3.94 -5.04
N SER A 92 13.51 -2.93 -4.58
CA SER A 92 14.92 -2.77 -4.95
C SER A 92 15.74 -4.01 -4.58
N HIS A 93 15.57 -4.46 -3.33
CA HIS A 93 16.28 -5.63 -2.85
C HIS A 93 15.93 -6.87 -3.68
N ALA A 94 14.65 -7.07 -3.95
CA ALA A 94 14.19 -8.23 -4.70
C ALA A 94 14.76 -8.24 -6.12
N ARG A 95 14.86 -7.06 -6.75
CA ARG A 95 15.40 -6.95 -8.10
C ARG A 95 16.90 -7.15 -8.14
N GLU A 96 17.61 -6.69 -7.11
CA GLU A 96 19.05 -6.83 -7.02
C GLU A 96 19.48 -8.25 -6.67
N GLY A 97 18.62 -9.00 -6.01
CA GLY A 97 18.92 -10.35 -5.57
C GLY A 97 18.89 -11.40 -6.68
N ARG A 98 18.81 -10.99 -7.93
CA ARG A 98 18.74 -11.90 -9.08
C ARG A 98 20.11 -12.24 -9.63
#